data_58810768dbbe178067a8913021a93ff0
#
_entry.id   58810768dbbe178067a8913021a93ff0
#
_cell.length_a   1.000
_cell.length_b   1.000
_cell.length_c   1.000
_cell.angle_alpha   90.00
_cell.angle_beta   90.00
_cell.angle_gamma   90.00
#
_symmetry.space_group_name_H-M   'P 1'
#
loop_
_entity.id
_entity.type
_entity.pdbx_description
1 polymer ?
#
loop_
_entity_poly.entity_id
_entity_poly.type
_entity_poly.pdbx_seq_one_letter_code
_entity_poly.pdbx_strand_id
1 'polypeptide(L)'
;LYMGLDDFKHINDGLGHQYGDILLKAISHSLRRIDGIENTCYRMGGDEFVVIIPDSVYPELERIVREVTSIFKKPWFLKGEDYYCTISMGIVYFPKDGETVEELVRKADIALLSAKRRGKNRVEYYDGMDASSSYRRLDLEKNMRTAAMNACTEFEVFYQPIIDVCQPGEPCCGAEALIRWNSSALGFVNPADFIPLAEYLGLINPIGEYVMKNAALRCKYWNDMGHPEYHVNVNLSVVQLLKLSLIHISEPTRRS
;
A
#
# COMPACT_ATOMS: atom_id res chain seq x y z
N LEU A 1 -15.44 0.53 16.44
CA LEU A 1 -14.26 1.09 15.79
C LEU A 1 -13.09 0.13 15.98
N TYR A 2 -12.41 -0.24 14.93
CA TYR A 2 -11.19 -1.03 14.98
C TYR A 2 -10.04 -0.17 14.48
N MET A 3 -8.97 -0.05 15.26
CA MET A 3 -7.92 0.93 15.02
C MET A 3 -6.55 0.27 15.05
N GLY A 4 -5.64 0.72 14.19
CA GLY A 4 -4.24 0.32 14.21
C GLY A 4 -3.32 1.51 14.04
N LEU A 5 -2.25 1.56 14.83
CA LEU A 5 -1.24 2.60 14.67
C LEU A 5 -0.51 2.42 13.34
N ASP A 6 -0.31 3.53 12.67
CA ASP A 6 0.46 3.52 11.43
C ASP A 6 1.96 3.50 11.74
N ASP A 7 2.68 2.60 11.06
CA ASP A 7 4.14 2.48 11.15
C ASP A 7 4.72 2.27 12.57
N PHE A 8 3.92 1.71 13.49
CA PHE A 8 4.34 1.45 14.88
C PHE A 8 5.63 0.61 14.96
N LYS A 9 5.85 -0.27 13.99
CA LYS A 9 7.09 -1.03 13.88
C LYS A 9 8.31 -0.12 13.80
N HIS A 10 8.26 1.01 13.09
CA HIS A 10 9.38 1.96 13.00
C HIS A 10 9.73 2.58 14.36
N ILE A 11 8.74 2.78 15.23
CA ILE A 11 8.97 3.26 16.60
C ILE A 11 9.70 2.20 17.41
N ASN A 12 9.27 0.93 17.31
CA ASN A 12 9.93 -0.18 17.97
C ASN A 12 11.36 -0.41 17.47
N ASP A 13 11.54 -0.37 16.15
CA ASP A 13 12.86 -0.58 15.52
C ASP A 13 13.83 0.57 15.84
N GLY A 14 13.33 1.82 15.93
CA GLY A 14 14.15 2.99 16.18
C GLY A 14 14.43 3.27 17.68
N LEU A 15 13.43 3.08 18.53
CA LEU A 15 13.52 3.43 19.96
C LEU A 15 13.62 2.22 20.89
N GLY A 16 13.22 1.04 20.41
CA GLY A 16 13.09 -0.18 21.18
C GLY A 16 11.67 -0.41 21.72
N HIS A 17 11.35 -1.68 21.98
CA HIS A 17 10.01 -2.14 22.41
C HIS A 17 9.52 -1.46 23.71
N GLN A 18 10.45 -1.06 24.61
CA GLN A 18 10.08 -0.37 25.85
C GLN A 18 9.35 0.96 25.58
N TYR A 19 9.82 1.72 24.57
CA TYR A 19 9.17 2.98 24.19
C TYR A 19 7.89 2.78 23.42
N GLY A 20 7.78 1.70 22.60
CA GLY A 20 6.53 1.28 22.01
C GLY A 20 5.47 0.95 23.08
N ASP A 21 5.84 0.25 24.15
CA ASP A 21 4.93 -0.06 25.25
C ASP A 21 4.50 1.20 26.03
N ILE A 22 5.42 2.16 26.22
CA ILE A 22 5.08 3.46 26.82
C ILE A 22 4.07 4.21 25.96
N LEU A 23 4.29 4.26 24.65
CA LEU A 23 3.36 4.88 23.69
C LEU A 23 1.98 4.22 23.74
N LEU A 24 1.90 2.89 23.68
CA LEU A 24 0.63 2.15 23.74
C LEU A 24 -0.13 2.41 25.04
N LYS A 25 0.57 2.50 26.17
CA LYS A 25 -0.04 2.87 27.48
C LYS A 25 -0.57 4.30 27.46
N ALA A 26 0.20 5.24 26.90
CA ALA A 26 -0.21 6.64 26.80
C ALA A 26 -1.44 6.81 25.89
N ILE A 27 -1.49 6.09 24.77
CA ILE A 27 -2.66 6.04 23.88
C ILE A 27 -3.87 5.47 24.61
N SER A 28 -3.73 4.31 25.27
CA SER A 28 -4.83 3.70 26.06
C SER A 28 -5.38 4.67 27.10
N HIS A 29 -4.49 5.40 27.79
CA HIS A 29 -4.90 6.39 28.78
C HIS A 29 -5.65 7.55 28.14
N SER A 30 -5.19 8.03 26.99
CA SER A 30 -5.83 9.13 26.26
C SER A 30 -7.21 8.73 25.72
N LEU A 31 -7.37 7.52 25.19
CA LEU A 31 -8.65 7.00 24.72
C LEU A 31 -9.68 6.92 25.84
N ARG A 32 -9.29 6.43 27.02
CA ARG A 32 -10.18 6.33 28.20
C ARG A 32 -10.61 7.67 28.78
N ARG A 33 -10.07 8.78 28.32
CA ARG A 33 -10.45 10.14 28.74
C ARG A 33 -11.48 10.77 27.82
N ILE A 34 -11.84 10.09 26.74
CA ILE A 34 -12.90 10.53 25.83
C ILE A 34 -14.24 10.16 26.46
N ASP A 35 -15.08 11.17 26.66
CA ASP A 35 -16.40 11.04 27.25
C ASP A 35 -17.30 10.11 26.41
N GLY A 36 -17.91 9.12 27.08
CA GLY A 36 -18.80 8.14 26.48
C GLY A 36 -18.14 6.83 26.03
N ILE A 37 -16.80 6.72 26.09
CA ILE A 37 -16.06 5.49 25.73
C ILE A 37 -15.04 5.05 26.79
N GLU A 38 -15.07 5.62 27.98
CA GLU A 38 -14.07 5.41 29.05
C GLU A 38 -13.83 3.94 29.39
N ASN A 39 -14.90 3.14 29.34
CA ASN A 39 -14.91 1.73 29.72
C ASN A 39 -15.08 0.77 28.54
N THR A 40 -15.09 1.28 27.30
CA THR A 40 -15.36 0.48 26.10
C THR A 40 -14.19 0.48 25.11
N CYS A 41 -13.00 0.84 25.60
CA CYS A 41 -11.74 0.79 24.87
C CYS A 41 -10.95 -0.46 25.24
N TYR A 42 -10.56 -1.24 24.24
CA TYR A 42 -9.83 -2.50 24.41
C TYR A 42 -8.61 -2.53 23.51
N ARG A 43 -7.52 -3.15 23.98
CA ARG A 43 -6.37 -3.48 23.14
C ARG A 43 -6.46 -4.95 22.74
N MET A 44 -6.46 -5.23 21.43
CA MET A 44 -6.61 -6.59 20.90
C MET A 44 -5.26 -7.32 20.86
N GLY A 45 -4.19 -6.60 20.56
CA GLY A 45 -2.83 -7.13 20.49
C GLY A 45 -1.93 -6.18 19.71
N GLY A 46 -0.62 -6.29 19.88
CA GLY A 46 0.31 -5.43 19.14
C GLY A 46 -0.03 -3.94 19.25
N ASP A 47 -0.32 -3.32 18.13
CA ASP A 47 -0.67 -1.91 17.95
C ASP A 47 -2.17 -1.68 17.67
N GLU A 48 -3.01 -2.68 17.92
CA GLU A 48 -4.43 -2.66 17.58
C GLU A 48 -5.32 -2.42 18.78
N PHE A 49 -6.31 -1.55 18.58
CA PHE A 49 -7.31 -1.16 19.58
C PHE A 49 -8.73 -1.30 19.02
N VAL A 50 -9.67 -1.62 19.90
CA VAL A 50 -11.10 -1.63 19.61
C VAL A 50 -11.81 -0.68 20.55
N VAL A 51 -12.71 0.12 20.01
CA VAL A 51 -13.65 0.93 20.77
C VAL A 51 -15.06 0.54 20.40
N ILE A 52 -15.83 0.15 21.39
CA ILE A 52 -17.27 -0.15 21.24
C ILE A 52 -18.04 1.12 21.58
N ILE A 53 -18.88 1.57 20.66
CA ILE A 53 -19.77 2.72 20.87
C ILE A 53 -21.13 2.20 21.27
N PRO A 54 -21.56 2.39 22.53
CA PRO A 54 -22.92 2.01 22.98
C PRO A 54 -24.01 2.85 22.29
N ASP A 55 -25.20 2.30 22.17
CA ASP A 55 -26.35 3.00 21.56
C ASP A 55 -26.65 4.34 22.26
N SER A 56 -26.39 4.44 23.56
CA SER A 56 -26.60 5.66 24.33
C SER A 56 -25.76 6.85 23.86
N VAL A 57 -24.58 6.58 23.27
CA VAL A 57 -23.66 7.61 22.76
C VAL A 57 -23.49 7.53 21.25
N TYR A 58 -24.22 6.64 20.57
CA TYR A 58 -24.19 6.51 19.11
C TYR A 58 -24.47 7.82 18.36
N PRO A 59 -25.39 8.69 18.78
CA PRO A 59 -25.60 10.00 18.15
C PRO A 59 -24.37 10.89 18.15
N GLU A 60 -23.39 10.61 19.01
CA GLU A 60 -22.16 11.38 19.15
C GLU A 60 -20.96 10.71 18.43
N LEU A 61 -21.19 9.67 17.63
CA LEU A 61 -20.15 8.92 16.92
C LEU A 61 -19.13 9.83 16.22
N GLU A 62 -19.61 10.81 15.48
CA GLU A 62 -18.75 11.73 14.74
C GLU A 62 -17.87 12.61 15.68
N ARG A 63 -18.38 12.96 16.86
CA ARG A 63 -17.58 13.65 17.88
C ARG A 63 -16.48 12.71 18.39
N ILE A 64 -16.86 11.50 18.78
CA ILE A 64 -15.91 10.51 19.31
C ILE A 64 -14.81 10.20 18.30
N VAL A 65 -15.16 9.99 17.03
CA VAL A 65 -14.20 9.75 15.95
C VAL A 65 -13.24 10.93 15.80
N ARG A 66 -13.73 12.18 15.84
CA ARG A 66 -12.88 13.38 15.80
C ARG A 66 -11.98 13.48 17.02
N GLU A 67 -12.46 13.18 18.21
CA GLU A 67 -11.65 13.21 19.44
C GLU A 67 -10.57 12.13 19.42
N VAL A 68 -10.89 10.90 19.02
CA VAL A 68 -9.91 9.82 18.84
C VAL A 68 -8.82 10.25 17.85
N THR A 69 -9.19 10.77 16.69
CA THR A 69 -8.20 11.21 15.68
C THR A 69 -7.39 12.40 16.16
N SER A 70 -7.99 13.28 17.01
CA SER A 70 -7.30 14.46 17.55
C SER A 70 -6.13 14.12 18.48
N ILE A 71 -6.21 12.98 19.18
CA ILE A 71 -5.12 12.47 20.03
C ILE A 71 -3.82 12.35 19.25
N PHE A 72 -3.90 11.95 17.96
CA PHE A 72 -2.76 11.69 17.09
C PHE A 72 -2.27 12.92 16.31
N LYS A 73 -2.91 14.06 16.49
CA LYS A 73 -2.43 15.33 15.91
C LYS A 73 -1.31 15.97 16.71
N LYS A 74 -1.11 15.54 17.95
CA LYS A 74 -0.05 16.02 18.84
C LYS A 74 1.09 15.01 18.88
N PRO A 75 2.33 15.48 19.09
CA PRO A 75 3.45 14.58 19.26
C PRO A 75 3.36 13.82 20.59
N TRP A 76 3.95 12.66 20.61
CA TRP A 76 4.17 11.84 21.79
C TRP A 76 5.61 12.07 22.28
N PHE A 77 5.77 12.47 23.52
CA PHE A 77 7.08 12.70 24.10
C PHE A 77 7.69 11.38 24.57
N LEU A 78 8.68 10.90 23.82
CA LEU A 78 9.37 9.63 24.07
C LEU A 78 10.87 9.85 24.08
N LYS A 79 11.58 9.30 25.05
CA LYS A 79 13.04 9.37 25.16
C LYS A 79 13.61 10.81 25.11
N GLY A 80 12.84 11.81 25.54
CA GLY A 80 13.28 13.21 25.53
C GLY A 80 13.00 13.97 24.23
N GLU A 81 12.33 13.37 23.25
CA GLU A 81 12.01 13.95 21.96
C GLU A 81 10.54 13.77 21.58
N ASP A 82 10.08 14.59 20.65
CA ASP A 82 8.73 14.55 20.11
C ASP A 82 8.63 13.59 18.93
N TYR A 83 7.74 12.59 19.04
CA TYR A 83 7.46 11.61 17.99
C TYR A 83 6.01 11.72 17.50
N TYR A 84 5.83 11.67 16.19
CA TYR A 84 4.53 11.66 15.56
C TYR A 84 4.18 10.26 15.12
N CYS A 85 2.98 9.81 15.45
CA CYS A 85 2.38 8.63 14.84
C CYS A 85 0.95 8.95 14.44
N THR A 86 0.46 8.28 13.42
CA THR A 86 -0.94 8.41 12.99
C THR A 86 -1.69 7.12 13.27
N ILE A 87 -2.99 7.15 13.06
CA ILE A 87 -3.87 6.02 13.26
C ILE A 87 -4.77 5.83 12.04
N SER A 88 -4.92 4.60 11.62
CA SER A 88 -5.95 4.19 10.66
C SER A 88 -7.09 3.51 11.40
N MET A 89 -8.33 3.69 10.93
CA MET A 89 -9.51 3.22 11.63
C MET A 89 -10.52 2.60 10.66
N GLY A 90 -11.05 1.43 11.00
CA GLY A 90 -12.18 0.78 10.36
C GLY A 90 -13.44 0.87 11.25
N ILE A 91 -14.58 1.21 10.66
CA ILE A 91 -15.87 1.32 11.36
C ILE A 91 -16.85 0.31 10.80
N VAL A 92 -17.53 -0.40 11.69
CA VAL A 92 -18.63 -1.32 11.42
C VAL A 92 -19.82 -1.01 12.31
N TYR A 93 -21.00 -1.33 11.86
CA TYR A 93 -22.25 -1.14 12.58
C TYR A 93 -22.92 -2.47 12.91
N PHE A 94 -23.27 -2.66 14.17
CA PHE A 94 -24.14 -3.75 14.58
C PHE A 94 -25.63 -3.28 14.53
N PRO A 95 -26.57 -4.12 14.08
CA PRO A 95 -26.38 -5.44 13.44
C PRO A 95 -26.18 -5.37 11.92
N LYS A 96 -26.15 -4.17 11.34
CA LYS A 96 -26.09 -3.94 9.87
C LYS A 96 -24.95 -4.70 9.19
N ASP A 97 -23.76 -4.65 9.78
CA ASP A 97 -22.57 -5.20 9.17
C ASP A 97 -22.22 -6.60 9.72
N GLY A 98 -22.95 -7.10 10.69
CA GLY A 98 -22.76 -8.45 11.24
C GLY A 98 -23.55 -8.67 12.51
N GLU A 99 -23.90 -9.92 12.78
CA GLU A 99 -24.64 -10.33 13.96
C GLU A 99 -23.75 -11.03 15.00
N THR A 100 -22.54 -11.46 14.60
CA THR A 100 -21.57 -12.10 15.49
C THR A 100 -20.33 -11.23 15.70
N VAL A 101 -19.64 -11.43 16.81
CA VAL A 101 -18.39 -10.72 17.12
C VAL A 101 -17.34 -11.01 16.07
N GLU A 102 -17.21 -12.26 15.64
CA GLU A 102 -16.25 -12.69 14.63
C GLU A 102 -16.47 -11.99 13.29
N GLU A 103 -17.74 -11.85 12.88
CA GLU A 103 -18.08 -11.12 11.65
C GLU A 103 -17.75 -9.64 11.76
N LEU A 104 -18.12 -9.01 12.86
CA LEU A 104 -17.86 -7.58 13.07
C LEU A 104 -16.37 -7.28 13.13
N VAL A 105 -15.59 -8.06 13.87
CA VAL A 105 -14.13 -7.89 13.96
C VAL A 105 -13.49 -8.08 12.58
N ARG A 106 -13.86 -9.14 11.87
CA ARG A 106 -13.34 -9.39 10.51
C ARG A 106 -13.66 -8.25 9.53
N LYS A 107 -14.88 -7.72 9.56
CA LYS A 107 -15.31 -6.63 8.68
C LYS A 107 -14.67 -5.29 9.08
N ALA A 108 -14.49 -5.05 10.38
CA ALA A 108 -13.78 -3.89 10.88
C ALA A 108 -12.29 -3.90 10.49
N ASP A 109 -11.64 -5.08 10.54
CA ASP A 109 -10.26 -5.26 10.06
C ASP A 109 -10.14 -5.01 8.56
N ILE A 110 -11.10 -5.47 7.74
CA ILE A 110 -11.17 -5.16 6.31
C ILE A 110 -11.20 -3.65 6.08
N ALA A 111 -12.06 -2.92 6.79
CA ALA A 111 -12.15 -1.47 6.69
C ALA A 111 -10.86 -0.78 7.17
N LEU A 112 -10.25 -1.25 8.27
CA LEU A 112 -8.94 -0.77 8.74
C LEU A 112 -7.85 -0.97 7.67
N LEU A 113 -7.82 -2.15 7.06
CA LEU A 113 -6.85 -2.45 6.00
C LEU A 113 -7.08 -1.55 4.77
N SER A 114 -8.34 -1.24 4.43
CA SER A 114 -8.67 -0.25 3.39
C SER A 114 -8.12 1.13 3.74
N ALA A 115 -8.31 1.58 4.99
CA ALA A 115 -7.74 2.85 5.47
C ALA A 115 -6.21 2.90 5.31
N LYS A 116 -5.51 1.83 5.71
CA LYS A 116 -4.04 1.72 5.57
C LYS A 116 -3.59 1.76 4.11
N ARG A 117 -4.33 1.10 3.20
CA ARG A 117 -4.01 1.07 1.75
C ARG A 117 -4.25 2.41 1.06
N ARG A 118 -5.29 3.12 1.42
CA ARG A 118 -5.64 4.41 0.82
C ARG A 118 -4.78 5.58 1.31
N GLY A 119 -3.68 5.29 2.03
CA GLY A 119 -2.68 6.27 2.44
C GLY A 119 -2.58 6.49 3.93
N LYS A 120 -3.14 5.61 4.76
CA LYS A 120 -3.09 5.69 6.23
C LYS A 120 -3.75 6.95 6.80
N ASN A 121 -3.66 7.19 8.11
CA ASN A 121 -4.14 8.39 8.81
C ASN A 121 -5.57 8.78 8.41
N ARG A 122 -6.47 7.80 8.39
CA ARG A 122 -7.87 7.99 7.97
C ARG A 122 -8.83 7.01 8.59
N VAL A 123 -10.10 7.33 8.44
CA VAL A 123 -11.23 6.51 8.85
C VAL A 123 -11.92 5.97 7.60
N GLU A 124 -12.18 4.66 7.57
CA GLU A 124 -12.96 4.01 6.53
C GLU A 124 -14.12 3.25 7.16
N TYR A 125 -15.27 3.34 6.52
CA TYR A 125 -16.46 2.59 6.90
C TYR A 125 -16.52 1.30 6.08
N TYR A 126 -16.94 0.21 6.72
CA TYR A 126 -17.19 -1.01 5.96
C TYR A 126 -18.38 -0.81 5.02
N ASP A 127 -18.16 -0.95 3.73
CA ASP A 127 -19.16 -0.74 2.67
C ASP A 127 -19.61 -2.02 1.96
N GLY A 128 -19.10 -3.17 2.41
CA GLY A 128 -19.38 -4.47 1.79
C GLY A 128 -18.58 -4.78 0.53
N MET A 129 -18.00 -3.76 -0.12
CA MET A 129 -17.21 -3.97 -1.35
C MET A 129 -15.80 -4.52 -1.05
N ASP A 130 -15.25 -4.18 0.09
CA ASP A 130 -13.88 -4.57 0.48
C ASP A 130 -13.75 -6.02 0.98
N ALA A 131 -14.85 -6.72 1.29
CA ALA A 131 -14.81 -8.13 1.69
C ALA A 131 -14.24 -9.03 0.57
N SER A 132 -14.53 -8.71 -0.68
CA SER A 132 -13.93 -9.38 -1.85
C SER A 132 -12.45 -9.03 -2.03
N SER A 133 -12.00 -7.88 -1.52
CA SER A 133 -10.65 -7.36 -1.74
C SER A 133 -9.57 -8.13 -0.95
N SER A 134 -9.89 -8.64 0.24
CA SER A 134 -8.94 -9.40 1.05
C SER A 134 -8.67 -10.79 0.48
N TYR A 135 -9.72 -11.52 0.05
CA TYR A 135 -9.56 -12.76 -0.70
C TYR A 135 -8.88 -12.51 -2.04
N ARG A 136 -9.31 -11.47 -2.76
CA ARG A 136 -8.70 -11.06 -4.03
C ARG A 136 -7.22 -10.74 -3.89
N ARG A 137 -6.78 -10.18 -2.76
CA ARG A 137 -5.35 -9.89 -2.52
C ARG A 137 -4.53 -11.17 -2.33
N LEU A 138 -5.01 -12.15 -1.57
CA LEU A 138 -4.33 -13.44 -1.42
C LEU A 138 -4.26 -14.17 -2.77
N ASP A 139 -5.32 -14.11 -3.55
CA ASP A 139 -5.34 -14.66 -4.90
C ASP A 139 -4.41 -13.90 -5.83
N LEU A 140 -4.39 -12.56 -5.77
CA LEU A 140 -3.43 -11.73 -6.50
C LEU A 140 -1.99 -12.08 -6.14
N GLU A 141 -1.66 -12.19 -4.84
CA GLU A 141 -0.31 -12.55 -4.39
C GLU A 141 0.10 -13.92 -4.89
N LYS A 142 -0.75 -14.93 -4.69
CA LYS A 142 -0.50 -16.31 -5.14
C LYS A 142 -0.28 -16.38 -6.65
N ASN A 143 -1.20 -15.81 -7.43
CA ASN A 143 -1.14 -15.87 -8.89
C ASN A 143 0.02 -15.04 -9.44
N MET A 144 0.33 -13.88 -8.84
CA MET A 144 1.46 -13.06 -9.25
C MET A 144 2.81 -13.75 -9.00
N ARG A 145 2.98 -14.43 -7.85
CA ARG A 145 4.18 -15.25 -7.59
C ARG A 145 4.34 -16.31 -8.68
N THR A 146 3.27 -17.02 -8.99
CA THR A 146 3.28 -18.04 -10.04
C THR A 146 3.64 -17.44 -11.40
N ALA A 147 3.00 -16.34 -11.80
CA ALA A 147 3.25 -15.66 -13.06
C ALA A 147 4.70 -15.13 -13.18
N ALA A 148 5.22 -14.50 -12.12
CA ALA A 148 6.59 -13.99 -12.08
C ALA A 148 7.64 -15.12 -12.13
N MET A 149 7.39 -16.25 -11.48
CA MET A 149 8.27 -17.43 -11.52
C MET A 149 8.19 -18.20 -12.83
N ASN A 150 7.07 -18.13 -13.53
CA ASN A 150 6.88 -18.77 -14.84
C ASN A 150 7.31 -17.85 -15.99
N ALA A 151 8.51 -17.30 -15.91
CA ALA A 151 9.12 -16.44 -16.92
C ALA A 151 8.25 -15.25 -17.36
N CYS A 152 7.37 -14.75 -16.48
CA CYS A 152 6.46 -13.62 -16.74
C CYS A 152 5.52 -13.83 -17.94
N THR A 153 5.13 -15.07 -18.26
CA THR A 153 4.33 -15.39 -19.47
C THR A 153 2.92 -14.80 -19.48
N GLU A 154 2.39 -14.42 -18.31
CA GLU A 154 1.08 -13.74 -18.20
C GLU A 154 1.20 -12.21 -18.27
N PHE A 155 2.42 -11.66 -18.33
CA PHE A 155 2.64 -10.24 -18.48
C PHE A 155 2.90 -9.87 -19.94
N GLU A 156 2.34 -8.73 -20.35
CA GLU A 156 2.50 -8.16 -21.67
C GLU A 156 3.02 -6.72 -21.55
N VAL A 157 3.82 -6.29 -22.52
CA VAL A 157 4.30 -4.91 -22.60
C VAL A 157 3.60 -4.20 -23.74
N PHE A 158 2.78 -3.21 -23.39
CA PHE A 158 2.13 -2.31 -24.33
C PHE A 158 2.98 -1.08 -24.55
N TYR A 159 2.85 -0.47 -25.71
CA TYR A 159 3.66 0.69 -26.11
C TYR A 159 2.73 1.85 -26.44
N GLN A 160 2.76 2.90 -25.63
CA GLN A 160 2.01 4.13 -25.87
C GLN A 160 2.89 5.10 -26.64
N PRO A 161 2.48 5.58 -27.84
CA PRO A 161 3.28 6.49 -28.65
C PRO A 161 3.56 7.81 -27.91
N ILE A 162 4.79 8.32 -28.11
CA ILE A 162 5.22 9.66 -27.70
C ILE A 162 5.33 10.51 -28.94
N ILE A 163 4.61 11.64 -28.96
CA ILE A 163 4.52 12.55 -30.08
C ILE A 163 5.30 13.83 -29.75
N ASP A 164 6.16 14.25 -30.67
CA ASP A 164 6.87 15.52 -30.55
C ASP A 164 6.02 16.67 -31.08
N VAL A 165 5.36 17.36 -30.17
CA VAL A 165 4.49 18.50 -30.49
C VAL A 165 5.25 19.78 -30.86
N CYS A 166 6.58 19.79 -30.69
CA CYS A 166 7.43 20.93 -31.06
C CYS A 166 7.85 20.91 -32.54
N GLN A 167 7.63 19.75 -33.22
CA GLN A 167 7.98 19.63 -34.65
C GLN A 167 6.74 19.73 -35.56
N PRO A 168 6.87 20.34 -36.75
CA PRO A 168 5.80 20.37 -37.73
C PRO A 168 5.36 18.95 -38.12
N GLY A 169 4.07 18.69 -38.10
CA GLY A 169 3.50 17.38 -38.41
C GLY A 169 3.44 16.41 -37.24
N GLU A 170 3.86 16.87 -36.04
CA GLU A 170 3.74 16.13 -34.78
C GLU A 170 4.23 14.65 -34.91
N PRO A 171 5.48 14.40 -35.31
CA PRO A 171 5.97 13.06 -35.58
C PRO A 171 6.03 12.24 -34.28
N CYS A 172 5.84 10.93 -34.41
CA CYS A 172 6.15 10.00 -33.32
C CYS A 172 7.66 9.98 -33.11
N CYS A 173 8.13 10.12 -31.87
CA CYS A 173 9.54 10.08 -31.50
C CYS A 173 9.92 8.87 -30.63
N GLY A 174 8.94 8.07 -30.23
CA GLY A 174 9.18 6.90 -29.39
C GLY A 174 7.93 6.36 -28.75
N ALA A 175 8.07 5.61 -27.66
CA ALA A 175 6.96 5.10 -26.91
C ALA A 175 7.28 4.93 -25.43
N GLU A 176 6.25 4.91 -24.59
CA GLU A 176 6.32 4.47 -23.20
C GLU A 176 5.92 3.00 -23.11
N ALA A 177 6.76 2.18 -22.47
CA ALA A 177 6.49 0.78 -22.20
C ALA A 177 5.63 0.63 -20.95
N LEU A 178 4.42 0.12 -21.11
CA LEU A 178 3.43 -0.01 -20.07
C LEU A 178 3.09 -1.49 -19.87
N ILE A 179 3.41 -2.00 -18.68
CA ILE A 179 3.10 -3.39 -18.35
C ILE A 179 1.60 -3.62 -18.17
N ARG A 180 1.13 -4.77 -18.62
CA ARG A 180 -0.22 -5.31 -18.41
C ARG A 180 -0.10 -6.72 -17.87
N TRP A 181 -0.98 -7.10 -16.97
CA TRP A 181 -1.07 -8.46 -16.48
C TRP A 181 -2.42 -9.05 -16.82
N ASN A 182 -2.39 -10.12 -17.62
CA ASN A 182 -3.56 -10.88 -18.02
C ASN A 182 -3.47 -12.27 -17.37
N SER A 183 -3.93 -12.34 -16.12
CA SER A 183 -3.84 -13.57 -15.33
C SER A 183 -4.81 -14.62 -15.86
N SER A 184 -4.33 -15.83 -16.04
CA SER A 184 -5.15 -16.99 -16.44
C SER A 184 -6.28 -17.31 -15.45
N ALA A 185 -6.06 -16.99 -14.16
CA ALA A 185 -7.02 -17.23 -13.08
C ALA A 185 -7.91 -16.02 -12.76
N LEU A 186 -7.41 -14.79 -12.95
CA LEU A 186 -8.07 -13.55 -12.48
C LEU A 186 -8.51 -12.64 -13.62
N GLY A 187 -8.15 -12.97 -14.87
CA GLY A 187 -8.35 -12.10 -16.02
C GLY A 187 -7.42 -10.87 -15.99
N PHE A 188 -7.87 -9.78 -16.60
CA PHE A 188 -7.11 -8.53 -16.61
C PHE A 188 -7.01 -7.94 -15.21
N VAL A 189 -5.77 -7.69 -14.77
CA VAL A 189 -5.46 -7.05 -13.49
C VAL A 189 -4.88 -5.66 -13.74
N ASN A 190 -5.47 -4.66 -13.08
CA ASN A 190 -5.04 -3.27 -13.25
C ASN A 190 -3.61 -3.07 -12.68
N PRO A 191 -2.71 -2.38 -13.39
CA PRO A 191 -1.39 -2.02 -12.87
C PRO A 191 -1.40 -1.33 -11.51
N ALA A 192 -2.39 -0.48 -11.23
CA ALA A 192 -2.55 0.16 -9.93
C ALA A 192 -2.79 -0.81 -8.78
N ASP A 193 -3.33 -2.00 -9.05
CA ASP A 193 -3.59 -3.03 -8.04
C ASP A 193 -2.36 -3.94 -7.82
N PHE A 194 -1.65 -4.31 -8.90
CA PHE A 194 -0.58 -5.30 -8.77
C PHE A 194 0.82 -4.71 -8.61
N ILE A 195 1.12 -3.51 -9.13
CA ILE A 195 2.47 -2.91 -9.00
C ILE A 195 2.84 -2.68 -7.54
N PRO A 196 2.01 -2.03 -6.69
CA PRO A 196 2.34 -1.86 -5.27
C PRO A 196 2.52 -3.19 -4.53
N LEU A 197 1.75 -4.21 -4.91
CA LEU A 197 1.89 -5.54 -4.34
C LEU A 197 3.18 -6.21 -4.81
N ALA A 198 3.57 -6.06 -6.08
CA ALA A 198 4.83 -6.57 -6.62
C ALA A 198 6.05 -5.92 -5.93
N GLU A 199 5.97 -4.62 -5.62
CA GLU A 199 6.99 -3.91 -4.84
C GLU A 199 7.10 -4.47 -3.42
N TYR A 200 5.99 -4.61 -2.73
CA TYR A 200 5.92 -5.17 -1.37
C TYR A 200 6.49 -6.59 -1.29
N LEU A 201 6.19 -7.43 -2.29
CA LEU A 201 6.64 -8.82 -2.37
C LEU A 201 8.05 -8.98 -2.95
N GLY A 202 8.69 -7.91 -3.42
CA GLY A 202 9.97 -7.95 -4.13
C GLY A 202 9.90 -8.55 -5.54
N LEU A 203 8.70 -8.86 -6.04
CA LEU A 203 8.47 -9.40 -7.38
C LEU A 203 8.62 -8.36 -8.48
N ILE A 204 8.67 -7.07 -8.12
CA ILE A 204 8.90 -5.97 -9.06
C ILE A 204 10.23 -6.10 -9.79
N ASN A 205 11.23 -6.80 -9.19
CA ASN A 205 12.54 -7.00 -9.82
C ASN A 205 12.45 -7.93 -11.05
N PRO A 206 12.01 -9.20 -10.95
CA PRO A 206 11.89 -10.08 -12.13
C PRO A 206 10.89 -9.52 -13.17
N ILE A 207 9.80 -8.90 -12.72
CA ILE A 207 8.84 -8.25 -13.61
C ILE A 207 9.49 -7.08 -14.36
N GLY A 208 10.26 -6.24 -13.67
CA GLY A 208 10.95 -5.11 -14.29
C GLY A 208 12.07 -5.54 -15.26
N GLU A 209 12.81 -6.61 -14.95
CA GLU A 209 13.79 -7.20 -15.88
C GLU A 209 13.10 -7.67 -17.17
N TYR A 210 11.95 -8.32 -17.05
CA TYR A 210 11.13 -8.72 -18.19
C TYR A 210 10.69 -7.51 -19.02
N VAL A 211 10.20 -6.43 -18.41
CA VAL A 211 9.79 -5.20 -19.10
C VAL A 211 10.98 -4.55 -19.82
N MET A 212 12.11 -4.37 -19.12
CA MET A 212 13.32 -3.74 -19.71
C MET A 212 13.83 -4.53 -20.91
N LYS A 213 13.89 -5.87 -20.81
CA LYS A 213 14.30 -6.73 -21.92
C LYS A 213 13.39 -6.57 -23.14
N ASN A 214 12.06 -6.60 -22.94
CA ASN A 214 11.10 -6.45 -24.03
C ASN A 214 11.14 -5.05 -24.63
N ALA A 215 11.28 -4.01 -23.81
CA ALA A 215 11.43 -2.62 -24.27
C ALA A 215 12.67 -2.44 -25.12
N ALA A 216 13.82 -2.98 -24.68
CA ALA A 216 15.08 -2.91 -25.44
C ALA A 216 14.97 -3.65 -26.80
N LEU A 217 14.38 -4.85 -26.81
CA LEU A 217 14.16 -5.60 -28.04
C LEU A 217 13.23 -4.86 -29.01
N ARG A 218 12.17 -4.23 -28.49
CA ARG A 218 11.22 -3.47 -29.29
C ARG A 218 11.87 -2.19 -29.85
N CYS A 219 12.63 -1.46 -29.05
CA CYS A 219 13.39 -0.30 -29.50
C CYS A 219 14.35 -0.67 -30.62
N LYS A 220 15.13 -1.74 -30.43
CA LYS A 220 16.02 -2.27 -31.49
C LYS A 220 15.25 -2.60 -32.76
N TYR A 221 14.13 -3.30 -32.64
CA TYR A 221 13.30 -3.67 -33.81
C TYR A 221 12.86 -2.42 -34.59
N TRP A 222 12.40 -1.36 -33.93
CA TRP A 222 11.99 -0.14 -34.62
C TRP A 222 13.19 0.58 -35.28
N ASN A 223 14.33 0.61 -34.62
CA ASN A 223 15.53 1.19 -35.15
C ASN A 223 16.01 0.43 -36.42
N ASP A 224 15.95 -0.90 -36.40
CA ASP A 224 16.28 -1.76 -37.57
C ASP A 224 15.28 -1.57 -38.72
N MET A 225 14.03 -1.16 -38.42
CA MET A 225 12.95 -0.86 -39.39
C MET A 225 13.06 0.55 -40.01
N GLY A 226 14.06 1.32 -39.68
CA GLY A 226 14.34 2.63 -40.29
C GLY A 226 13.95 3.83 -39.39
N HIS A 227 13.76 3.60 -38.08
CA HIS A 227 13.45 4.63 -37.10
C HIS A 227 14.55 4.69 -36.02
N PRO A 228 15.80 5.08 -36.36
CA PRO A 228 16.91 5.11 -35.40
C PRO A 228 16.74 6.15 -34.29
N GLU A 229 15.85 7.14 -34.51
CA GLU A 229 15.50 8.20 -33.55
C GLU A 229 14.52 7.74 -32.47
N TYR A 230 13.84 6.61 -32.67
CA TYR A 230 12.86 6.13 -31.70
C TYR A 230 13.52 5.65 -30.41
N HIS A 231 12.94 6.06 -29.30
CA HIS A 231 13.33 5.61 -27.96
C HIS A 231 12.15 4.99 -27.22
N VAL A 232 12.44 4.21 -26.19
CA VAL A 232 11.41 3.60 -25.34
C VAL A 232 11.67 4.00 -23.89
N ASN A 233 10.70 4.68 -23.31
CA ASN A 233 10.72 5.01 -21.89
C ASN A 233 10.19 3.83 -21.08
N VAL A 234 10.87 3.51 -19.98
CA VAL A 234 10.47 2.46 -19.04
C VAL A 234 10.35 3.04 -17.65
N ASN A 235 9.22 2.79 -16.99
CA ASN A 235 9.00 3.18 -15.60
C ASN A 235 9.79 2.26 -14.68
N LEU A 236 10.56 2.83 -13.76
CA LEU A 236 11.32 2.10 -12.75
C LEU A 236 10.78 2.39 -11.36
N SER A 237 10.58 1.33 -10.57
CA SER A 237 10.27 1.45 -9.17
C SER A 237 11.49 1.89 -8.35
N VAL A 238 11.25 2.69 -7.29
CA VAL A 238 12.29 3.05 -6.32
C VAL A 238 12.92 1.80 -5.69
N VAL A 239 12.15 0.75 -5.46
CA VAL A 239 12.64 -0.54 -4.94
C VAL A 239 13.69 -1.17 -5.87
N GLN A 240 13.49 -1.06 -7.18
CA GLN A 240 14.46 -1.53 -8.18
C GLN A 240 15.73 -0.68 -8.20
N LEU A 241 15.58 0.66 -8.13
CA LEU A 241 16.73 1.58 -8.12
C LEU A 241 17.62 1.34 -6.91
N LEU A 242 17.06 1.15 -5.72
CA LEU A 242 17.82 0.85 -4.50
C LEU A 242 18.61 -0.45 -4.63
N LYS A 243 18.07 -1.47 -5.27
CA LYS A 243 18.76 -2.74 -5.49
C LYS A 243 19.86 -2.64 -6.56
N LEU A 244 19.59 -1.92 -7.64
CA LEU A 244 20.57 -1.68 -8.72
C LEU A 244 21.75 -0.83 -8.24
N SER A 245 21.52 0.20 -7.41
CA SER A 245 22.58 1.04 -6.86
C SER A 245 23.57 0.26 -5.98
N LEU A 246 23.10 -0.75 -5.26
CA LEU A 246 23.97 -1.61 -4.42
C LEU A 246 24.85 -2.54 -5.25
N ILE A 247 24.45 -2.93 -6.46
CA ILE A 247 25.24 -3.81 -7.34
C ILE A 247 26.30 -3.02 -8.11
N HIS A 248 25.99 -1.79 -8.55
CA HIS A 248 26.92 -0.98 -9.35
C HIS A 248 27.93 -0.17 -8.53
N ILE A 249 27.73 0.03 -7.24
CA ILE A 249 28.73 0.67 -6.35
C ILE A 249 29.90 -0.28 -6.06
N SER A 250 29.75 -1.58 -6.25
CA SER A 250 30.78 -2.58 -5.94
C SER A 250 31.71 -2.96 -7.10
N GLU A 251 31.46 -2.50 -8.33
CA GLU A 251 32.36 -2.75 -9.48
C GLU A 251 32.61 -1.50 -10.33
N PRO A 252 33.66 -0.73 -10.05
CA PRO A 252 34.18 0.20 -11.04
C PRO A 252 34.84 -0.61 -12.15
N THR A 253 34.19 -0.81 -13.28
CA THR A 253 34.81 -1.36 -14.48
C THR A 253 35.91 -0.41 -14.95
N ARG A 254 37.14 -0.65 -14.51
CA ARG A 254 38.31 -0.21 -15.23
C ARG A 254 38.36 -0.99 -16.55
N ARG A 255 37.99 -0.37 -17.63
CA ARG A 255 38.47 -0.75 -18.96
C ARG A 255 39.70 0.11 -19.26
N SER A 256 40.85 -0.54 -19.30
CA SER A 256 42.06 -0.08 -19.94
C SER A 256 41.87 -0.02 -21.44
#